data_07661b90021bc3fa525dbe2aabdf2aff
#
_entry.id   07661b90021bc3fa525dbe2aabdf2aff
#
_cell.length_a   1.000
_cell.length_b   1.000
_cell.length_c   1.000
_cell.angle_alpha   90.00
_cell.angle_beta   90.00
_cell.angle_gamma   90.00
#
_symmetry.space_group_name_H-M   'P 1'
#
loop_
_entity.id
_entity.type
_entity.pdbx_description
1 polymer ?
#
loop_
_entity_poly.entity_id
_entity_poly.type
_entity_poly.pdbx_seq_one_letter_code
_entity_poly.pdbx_strand_id
1 'polypeptide(L)'
;MKTIIYSVSILLLIFSLSISVKAQASIDLESGAVFTGNNNVRIPGNQGTLFSLKDDLISKTAFFYRIRLSYTINSRHTISLLYAPLETKSEGNVSRDILFEEVIFPANTELKGTYKFNSYRLTYRYDFVKKPGLGFGLGLTGKIRDAKIALSSPGLASEKTNVGFVPLINFRLLWNIDDNFGLLLDGDALAAPQGRAEDVLIAATYKLSDGFGIRAGYRILEGGADNDEVYNFSLFNYASVGITYTF
;
A
#
# COMPACT_ATOMS: atom_id res chain seq x y z
N MET A 1 -25.84 -39.55 3.45
CA MET A 1 -24.94 -39.76 4.63
C MET A 1 -23.56 -40.32 4.25
N LYS A 2 -23.43 -41.37 3.46
CA LYS A 2 -22.12 -41.96 3.09
C LYS A 2 -21.19 -40.97 2.36
N THR A 3 -21.69 -40.12 1.45
CA THR A 3 -20.90 -39.15 0.69
C THR A 3 -20.30 -38.05 1.56
N ILE A 4 -20.99 -37.59 2.60
CA ILE A 4 -20.50 -36.57 3.55
C ILE A 4 -19.35 -37.12 4.42
N ILE A 5 -19.47 -38.42 4.80
CA ILE A 5 -18.44 -39.10 5.60
C ILE A 5 -17.13 -39.21 4.80
N TYR A 6 -17.19 -39.54 3.51
CA TYR A 6 -16.00 -39.59 2.64
C TYR A 6 -15.35 -38.21 2.44
N SER A 7 -16.14 -37.14 2.31
CA SER A 7 -15.63 -35.79 2.17
C SER A 7 -14.92 -35.30 3.44
N VAL A 8 -15.45 -35.59 4.63
CA VAL A 8 -14.84 -35.29 5.90
C VAL A 8 -13.55 -36.10 6.14
N SER A 9 -13.56 -37.40 5.76
CA SER A 9 -12.40 -38.27 5.87
C SER A 9 -11.25 -37.85 4.96
N ILE A 10 -11.52 -37.37 3.74
CA ILE A 10 -10.51 -36.84 2.82
C ILE A 10 -9.95 -35.51 3.36
N LEU A 11 -10.78 -34.65 3.93
CA LEU A 11 -10.33 -33.40 4.54
C LEU A 11 -9.42 -33.66 5.76
N LEU A 12 -9.75 -34.65 6.60
CA LEU A 12 -8.94 -35.09 7.73
C LEU A 12 -7.62 -35.77 7.30
N LEU A 13 -7.63 -36.49 6.20
CA LEU A 13 -6.41 -37.13 5.66
C LEU A 13 -5.42 -36.12 5.10
N ILE A 14 -5.89 -35.01 4.53
CA ILE A 14 -5.05 -33.90 4.06
C ILE A 14 -4.37 -33.18 5.25
N PHE A 15 -5.04 -33.11 6.40
CA PHE A 15 -4.47 -32.55 7.62
C PHE A 15 -3.47 -33.47 8.35
N SER A 16 -3.47 -34.77 8.06
CA SER A 16 -2.57 -35.75 8.71
C SER A 16 -1.24 -35.98 8.00
N LEU A 17 -1.00 -35.36 6.85
CA LEU A 17 0.31 -35.30 6.24
C LEU A 17 1.17 -34.30 7.00
N SER A 18 1.68 -34.72 8.17
CA SER A 18 2.70 -34.00 8.94
C SER A 18 4.03 -34.05 8.17
N ILE A 19 4.10 -33.37 7.02
CA ILE A 19 5.38 -32.97 6.49
C ILE A 19 5.93 -32.01 7.51
N SER A 20 7.10 -32.28 8.08
CA SER A 20 7.83 -31.33 8.94
C SER A 20 8.26 -30.12 8.10
N VAL A 21 7.29 -29.32 7.67
CA VAL A 21 7.51 -28.06 7.00
C VAL A 21 8.00 -27.10 8.08
N LYS A 22 9.24 -26.68 8.00
CA LYS A 22 9.72 -25.55 8.81
C LYS A 22 8.98 -24.31 8.32
N ALA A 23 7.91 -23.99 8.98
CA ALA A 23 7.08 -22.84 8.67
C ALA A 23 7.18 -21.82 9.80
N GLN A 24 7.19 -20.55 9.45
CA GLN A 24 7.36 -19.45 10.35
C GLN A 24 6.30 -18.39 10.06
N ALA A 25 5.47 -18.07 11.03
CA ALA A 25 4.51 -17.00 10.94
C ALA A 25 5.13 -15.69 11.46
N SER A 26 4.76 -14.55 10.88
CA SER A 26 5.17 -13.25 11.39
C SER A 26 4.06 -12.20 11.25
N ILE A 27 4.05 -11.27 12.18
CA ILE A 27 3.22 -10.06 12.16
C ILE A 27 4.15 -8.87 12.04
N ASP A 28 3.84 -7.98 11.12
CA ASP A 28 4.56 -6.74 10.90
C ASP A 28 3.58 -5.57 10.99
N LEU A 29 3.85 -4.66 11.92
CA LEU A 29 3.09 -3.44 12.14
C LEU A 29 3.96 -2.26 11.76
N GLU A 30 3.42 -1.36 10.95
CA GLU A 30 4.10 -0.14 10.52
C GLU A 30 3.20 1.05 10.75
N SER A 31 3.77 2.18 11.19
CA SER A 31 3.05 3.41 11.48
C SER A 31 3.95 4.63 11.38
N GLY A 32 3.39 5.82 11.52
CA GLY A 32 4.08 7.09 11.50
C GLY A 32 3.28 8.21 10.85
N ALA A 33 3.98 9.15 10.23
CA ALA A 33 3.39 10.30 9.57
C ALA A 33 3.48 10.18 8.04
N VAL A 34 2.43 10.60 7.33
CA VAL A 34 2.39 10.68 5.88
C VAL A 34 2.17 12.13 5.43
N PHE A 35 2.96 12.53 4.43
CA PHE A 35 2.97 13.86 3.82
C PHE A 35 2.64 13.72 2.34
N THR A 36 1.73 14.54 1.83
CA THR A 36 1.45 14.60 0.39
C THR A 36 2.58 15.36 -0.30
N GLY A 37 3.31 14.70 -1.18
CA GLY A 37 4.34 15.31 -2.03
C GLY A 37 3.73 15.91 -3.29
N ASN A 38 2.80 15.17 -3.91
CA ASN A 38 2.02 15.60 -5.08
C ASN A 38 0.65 14.91 -5.06
N ASN A 39 -0.40 15.57 -5.55
CA ASN A 39 -1.69 14.92 -5.80
C ASN A 39 -2.52 15.76 -6.79
N ASN A 40 -2.31 15.51 -8.07
CA ASN A 40 -2.98 16.19 -9.16
C ASN A 40 -4.19 15.38 -9.63
N VAL A 41 -5.30 16.06 -9.81
CA VAL A 41 -6.60 15.45 -10.12
C VAL A 41 -7.28 16.21 -11.26
N ARG A 42 -7.85 15.48 -12.21
CA ARG A 42 -8.80 15.96 -13.22
C ARG A 42 -9.84 14.87 -13.47
N ILE A 43 -11.08 15.13 -13.15
CA ILE A 43 -12.19 14.17 -13.26
C ILE A 43 -13.44 14.91 -13.77
N PRO A 44 -14.01 14.50 -14.93
CA PRO A 44 -13.53 13.47 -15.86
C PRO A 44 -12.13 13.77 -16.41
N GLY A 45 -11.38 12.73 -16.78
CA GLY A 45 -9.98 12.86 -17.20
C GLY A 45 -9.79 13.70 -18.47
N ASN A 46 -10.79 13.76 -19.35
CA ASN A 46 -10.76 14.49 -20.60
C ASN A 46 -11.48 15.86 -20.56
N GLN A 47 -12.28 16.16 -19.52
CA GLN A 47 -13.14 17.35 -19.47
C GLN A 47 -13.06 18.14 -18.16
N GLY A 48 -12.68 17.48 -17.05
CA GLY A 48 -12.61 18.12 -15.74
C GLY A 48 -11.54 19.21 -15.67
N THR A 49 -11.61 20.04 -14.65
CA THR A 49 -10.57 21.01 -14.36
C THR A 49 -9.40 20.33 -13.65
N LEU A 50 -8.18 20.54 -14.15
CA LEU A 50 -6.97 20.08 -13.46
C LEU A 50 -6.73 20.94 -12.21
N PHE A 51 -6.62 20.30 -11.05
CA PHE A 51 -6.27 20.94 -9.77
C PHE A 51 -5.40 20.02 -8.91
N SER A 52 -4.72 20.60 -7.94
CA SER A 52 -3.86 19.89 -7.01
C SER A 52 -4.44 19.89 -5.60
N LEU A 53 -4.63 18.68 -5.04
CA LEU A 53 -4.98 18.51 -3.61
C LEU A 53 -3.82 18.89 -2.66
N LYS A 54 -2.65 19.26 -3.22
CA LYS A 54 -1.47 19.63 -2.46
C LYS A 54 -1.05 21.09 -2.68
N ASP A 55 -1.14 21.62 -3.92
CA ASP A 55 -0.61 22.94 -4.28
C ASP A 55 -1.72 23.99 -4.45
N ASP A 56 -2.88 23.63 -5.02
CA ASP A 56 -4.08 24.48 -5.03
C ASP A 56 -4.81 24.44 -3.67
N LEU A 57 -4.80 23.27 -3.01
CA LEU A 57 -5.29 23.09 -1.64
C LEU A 57 -4.09 22.72 -0.75
N ILE A 58 -4.17 23.07 0.53
CA ILE A 58 -3.13 22.73 1.50
C ILE A 58 -3.44 21.36 2.10
N SER A 59 -2.63 20.36 1.75
CA SER A 59 -2.78 19.01 2.30
C SER A 59 -2.24 18.95 3.74
N LYS A 60 -3.02 18.32 4.63
CA LYS A 60 -2.65 18.09 6.02
C LYS A 60 -1.82 16.82 6.16
N THR A 61 -0.82 16.86 7.04
CA THR A 61 -0.12 15.66 7.49
C THR A 61 -1.11 14.71 8.14
N ALA A 62 -1.05 13.43 7.79
CA ALA A 62 -1.91 12.41 8.38
C ALA A 62 -1.08 11.33 9.10
N PHE A 63 -1.71 10.66 10.05
CA PHE A 63 -1.19 9.46 10.66
C PHE A 63 -1.57 8.27 9.78
N PHE A 64 -0.66 7.30 9.65
CA PHE A 64 -0.93 6.05 8.94
C PHE A 64 -0.62 4.84 9.78
N TYR A 65 -1.21 3.72 9.41
CA TYR A 65 -0.81 2.40 9.90
C TYR A 65 -0.92 1.35 8.79
N ARG A 66 -0.15 0.28 8.92
CA ARG A 66 -0.15 -0.87 8.01
C ARG A 66 0.02 -2.13 8.84
N ILE A 67 -0.67 -3.18 8.45
CA ILE A 67 -0.62 -4.48 9.11
C ILE A 67 -0.31 -5.52 8.05
N ARG A 68 0.79 -6.28 8.23
CA ARG A 68 1.15 -7.38 7.36
C ARG A 68 1.25 -8.66 8.17
N LEU A 69 0.57 -9.69 7.70
CA LEU A 69 0.69 -11.06 8.19
C LEU A 69 1.47 -11.86 7.14
N SER A 70 2.46 -12.62 7.55
CA SER A 70 3.27 -13.42 6.63
C SER A 70 3.45 -14.83 7.15
N TYR A 71 3.52 -15.78 6.20
CA TYR A 71 3.80 -17.18 6.47
C TYR A 71 4.89 -17.64 5.52
N THR A 72 6.04 -18.05 6.09
CA THR A 72 7.22 -18.45 5.33
C THR A 72 7.42 -19.95 5.44
N ILE A 73 7.45 -20.63 4.30
CA ILE A 73 7.61 -22.09 4.15
C ILE A 73 9.04 -22.36 3.68
N ASN A 74 9.70 -23.35 4.31
CA ASN A 74 11.07 -23.77 3.99
C ASN A 74 12.06 -22.60 3.92
N SER A 75 11.77 -21.56 4.69
CA SER A 75 12.59 -20.35 4.80
C SER A 75 12.79 -19.56 3.50
N ARG A 76 12.06 -19.87 2.42
CA ARG A 76 12.23 -19.24 1.10
C ARG A 76 10.91 -18.78 0.45
N HIS A 77 9.80 -19.45 0.73
CA HIS A 77 8.50 -19.17 0.12
C HIS A 77 7.67 -18.39 1.12
N THR A 78 7.42 -17.13 0.88
CA THR A 78 6.62 -16.28 1.75
C THR A 78 5.30 -15.91 1.09
N ILE A 79 4.19 -16.18 1.78
CA ILE A 79 2.87 -15.67 1.44
C ILE A 79 2.52 -14.60 2.47
N SER A 80 2.03 -13.43 2.02
CA SER A 80 1.70 -12.32 2.91
C SER A 80 0.34 -11.72 2.57
N LEU A 81 -0.38 -11.32 3.60
CA LEU A 81 -1.56 -10.44 3.52
C LEU A 81 -1.19 -9.08 4.09
N LEU A 82 -1.54 -8.01 3.38
CA LEU A 82 -1.32 -6.63 3.82
C LEU A 82 -2.61 -5.84 3.77
N TYR A 83 -2.91 -5.13 4.85
CA TYR A 83 -3.88 -4.05 4.91
C TYR A 83 -3.16 -2.72 5.16
N ALA A 84 -3.37 -1.75 4.28
CA ALA A 84 -2.72 -0.45 4.31
C ALA A 84 -3.71 0.65 3.91
N PRO A 85 -4.47 1.19 4.87
CA PRO A 85 -5.36 2.32 4.63
C PRO A 85 -4.57 3.63 4.55
N LEU A 86 -5.05 4.54 3.70
CA LEU A 86 -4.58 5.91 3.61
C LEU A 86 -5.77 6.84 3.40
N GLU A 87 -5.86 7.89 4.21
CA GLU A 87 -6.74 9.03 3.98
C GLU A 87 -5.99 10.33 4.27
N THR A 88 -6.03 11.27 3.34
CA THR A 88 -5.49 12.62 3.51
C THR A 88 -6.58 13.64 3.23
N LYS A 89 -6.51 14.78 3.91
CA LYS A 89 -7.45 15.91 3.79
C LYS A 89 -6.69 17.15 3.38
N SER A 90 -7.31 17.96 2.57
CA SER A 90 -6.78 19.25 2.11
C SER A 90 -7.86 20.31 2.12
N GLU A 91 -7.46 21.57 2.31
CA GLU A 91 -8.35 22.72 2.37
C GLU A 91 -7.69 23.91 1.69
N GLY A 92 -8.47 24.75 1.03
CA GLY A 92 -7.98 25.98 0.41
C GLY A 92 -9.02 26.68 -0.43
N ASN A 93 -8.61 27.82 -0.99
CA ASN A 93 -9.39 28.61 -1.94
C ASN A 93 -8.68 28.62 -3.28
N VAL A 94 -9.42 28.39 -4.36
CA VAL A 94 -8.91 28.41 -5.73
C VAL A 94 -9.53 29.58 -6.48
N SER A 95 -8.71 30.35 -7.20
CA SER A 95 -9.14 31.57 -7.92
C SER A 95 -9.82 31.30 -9.25
N ARG A 96 -10.13 30.03 -9.56
CA ARG A 96 -10.82 29.59 -10.78
C ARG A 96 -11.93 28.60 -10.44
N ASP A 97 -12.89 28.46 -11.34
CA ASP A 97 -13.91 27.41 -11.21
C ASP A 97 -13.27 26.03 -11.38
N ILE A 98 -13.70 25.06 -10.57
CA ILE A 98 -13.28 23.68 -10.64
C ILE A 98 -14.46 22.81 -11.06
N LEU A 99 -14.41 22.28 -12.29
CA LEU A 99 -15.29 21.21 -12.73
C LEU A 99 -14.74 19.88 -12.23
N PHE A 100 -15.47 19.24 -11.32
CA PHE A 100 -15.14 17.92 -10.78
C PHE A 100 -16.37 17.02 -10.85
N GLU A 101 -16.27 15.90 -11.58
CA GLU A 101 -17.42 15.11 -12.03
C GLU A 101 -18.41 16.01 -12.78
N GLU A 102 -19.63 16.11 -12.32
CA GLU A 102 -20.69 16.92 -12.91
C GLU A 102 -20.94 18.24 -12.16
N VAL A 103 -20.10 18.56 -11.15
CA VAL A 103 -20.29 19.72 -10.27
C VAL A 103 -19.22 20.78 -10.54
N ILE A 104 -19.66 22.02 -10.73
CA ILE A 104 -18.79 23.21 -10.81
C ILE A 104 -18.72 23.84 -9.43
N PHE A 105 -17.51 23.82 -8.85
CA PHE A 105 -17.19 24.55 -7.61
C PHE A 105 -16.72 25.95 -7.98
N PRO A 106 -17.43 27.02 -7.52
CA PRO A 106 -17.12 28.39 -7.92
C PRO A 106 -15.75 28.86 -7.42
N ALA A 107 -15.10 29.71 -8.21
CA ALA A 107 -13.89 30.41 -7.82
C ALA A 107 -14.04 31.15 -6.49
N ASN A 108 -12.93 31.25 -5.74
CA ASN A 108 -12.84 31.96 -4.45
C ASN A 108 -13.78 31.43 -3.36
N THR A 109 -14.20 30.17 -3.49
CA THR A 109 -14.96 29.45 -2.47
C THR A 109 -14.03 28.51 -1.70
N GLU A 110 -14.25 28.37 -0.39
CA GLU A 110 -13.50 27.38 0.40
C GLU A 110 -13.79 25.98 -0.08
N LEU A 111 -12.75 25.26 -0.48
CA LEU A 111 -12.80 23.87 -0.89
C LEU A 111 -12.18 22.97 0.16
N LYS A 112 -12.79 21.81 0.39
CA LYS A 112 -12.27 20.72 1.19
C LYS A 112 -12.13 19.50 0.32
N GLY A 113 -10.90 18.99 0.23
CA GLY A 113 -10.57 17.79 -0.50
C GLY A 113 -10.33 16.61 0.43
N THR A 114 -10.80 15.43 0.04
CA THR A 114 -10.46 14.16 0.68
C THR A 114 -9.91 13.20 -0.36
N TYR A 115 -8.76 12.64 -0.08
CA TYR A 115 -8.16 11.57 -0.86
C TYR A 115 -8.04 10.32 0.00
N LYS A 116 -8.73 9.25 -0.40
CA LYS A 116 -8.68 7.93 0.25
C LYS A 116 -8.05 6.92 -0.70
N PHE A 117 -7.15 6.09 -0.18
CA PHE A 117 -6.49 5.07 -0.96
C PHE A 117 -6.17 3.84 -0.09
N ASN A 118 -7.14 2.97 0.10
CA ASN A 118 -6.93 1.74 0.85
C ASN A 118 -6.35 0.66 -0.05
N SER A 119 -5.44 -0.11 0.50
CA SER A 119 -4.74 -1.16 -0.22
C SER A 119 -4.85 -2.48 0.54
N TYR A 120 -5.39 -3.49 -0.13
CA TYR A 120 -5.46 -4.86 0.35
C TYR A 120 -4.60 -5.70 -0.59
N ARG A 121 -3.60 -6.42 -0.08
CA ARG A 121 -2.64 -7.14 -0.92
C ARG A 121 -2.50 -8.58 -0.48
N LEU A 122 -2.42 -9.46 -1.48
CA LEU A 122 -1.92 -10.83 -1.34
C LEU A 122 -0.62 -10.90 -2.12
N THR A 123 0.47 -11.26 -1.44
CA THR A 123 1.80 -11.35 -2.04
C THR A 123 2.35 -12.76 -1.89
N TYR A 124 2.94 -13.30 -2.97
CA TYR A 124 3.84 -14.43 -2.92
C TYR A 124 5.24 -13.95 -3.29
N ARG A 125 6.25 -14.32 -2.47
CA ARG A 125 7.66 -14.01 -2.72
C ARG A 125 8.51 -15.27 -2.56
N TYR A 126 9.49 -15.40 -3.44
CA TYR A 126 10.56 -16.41 -3.34
C TYR A 126 11.89 -15.72 -3.03
N ASP A 127 12.57 -16.16 -1.96
CA ASP A 127 13.86 -15.64 -1.54
C ASP A 127 14.99 -16.42 -2.25
N PHE A 128 15.50 -15.83 -3.34
CA PHE A 128 16.57 -16.42 -4.18
C PHE A 128 17.92 -16.45 -3.45
N VAL A 129 18.24 -15.36 -2.74
CA VAL A 129 19.44 -15.25 -1.92
C VAL A 129 19.03 -15.31 -0.45
N LYS A 130 19.62 -16.25 0.27
CA LYS A 130 19.46 -16.40 1.71
C LYS A 130 20.79 -16.77 2.33
N LYS A 131 21.60 -15.75 2.65
CA LYS A 131 22.88 -15.84 3.33
C LYS A 131 22.78 -15.09 4.66
N PRO A 132 23.65 -15.36 5.64
CA PRO A 132 23.61 -14.66 6.94
C PRO A 132 23.58 -13.13 6.82
N GLY A 133 24.41 -12.56 5.93
CA GLY A 133 24.51 -11.12 5.72
C GLY A 133 23.59 -10.55 4.63
N LEU A 134 22.93 -11.40 3.82
CA LEU A 134 22.18 -10.90 2.65
C LEU A 134 21.00 -11.80 2.32
N GLY A 135 19.81 -11.21 2.29
CA GLY A 135 18.57 -11.80 1.77
C GLY A 135 18.06 -11.03 0.56
N PHE A 136 17.71 -11.73 -0.52
CA PHE A 136 17.05 -11.11 -1.68
C PHE A 136 15.94 -12.02 -2.21
N GLY A 137 14.76 -11.44 -2.40
CA GLY A 137 13.58 -12.13 -2.92
C GLY A 137 12.81 -11.28 -3.91
N LEU A 138 12.17 -11.97 -4.84
CA LEU A 138 11.22 -11.40 -5.79
C LEU A 138 9.90 -12.15 -5.71
N GLY A 139 8.82 -11.49 -6.09
CA GLY A 139 7.50 -12.05 -6.01
C GLY A 139 6.47 -11.31 -6.85
N LEU A 140 5.22 -11.74 -6.66
CA LEU A 140 4.05 -11.13 -7.29
C LEU A 140 3.07 -10.72 -6.21
N THR A 141 2.46 -9.55 -6.37
CA THR A 141 1.42 -9.02 -5.51
C THR A 141 0.15 -8.77 -6.32
N GLY A 142 -0.96 -9.36 -5.88
CA GLY A 142 -2.29 -8.93 -6.27
C GLY A 142 -2.80 -7.88 -5.28
N LYS A 143 -3.02 -6.66 -5.74
CA LYS A 143 -3.53 -5.54 -4.94
C LYS A 143 -4.96 -5.21 -5.32
N ILE A 144 -5.88 -5.19 -4.37
CA ILE A 144 -7.16 -4.51 -4.48
C ILE A 144 -6.98 -3.08 -3.95
N ARG A 145 -7.25 -2.12 -4.82
CA ARG A 145 -7.26 -0.69 -4.51
C ARG A 145 -8.70 -0.26 -4.28
N ASP A 146 -9.02 0.34 -3.12
CA ASP A 146 -10.28 1.02 -2.83
C ASP A 146 -9.95 2.51 -2.67
N ALA A 147 -10.25 3.29 -3.70
CA ALA A 147 -9.90 4.70 -3.82
C ALA A 147 -11.13 5.59 -3.85
N LYS A 148 -11.01 6.80 -3.30
CA LYS A 148 -11.99 7.87 -3.36
C LYS A 148 -11.30 9.22 -3.44
N ILE A 149 -11.79 10.09 -4.32
CA ILE A 149 -11.48 11.51 -4.34
C ILE A 149 -12.79 12.25 -4.14
N ALA A 150 -12.85 13.14 -3.15
CA ALA A 150 -14.04 13.94 -2.87
C ALA A 150 -13.67 15.41 -2.74
N LEU A 151 -14.53 16.28 -3.27
CA LEU A 151 -14.51 17.72 -3.08
C LEU A 151 -15.82 18.18 -2.45
N SER A 152 -15.71 19.15 -1.55
CA SER A 152 -16.88 19.85 -0.98
C SER A 152 -16.61 21.33 -0.75
N SER A 153 -17.68 22.12 -0.83
CA SER A 153 -17.74 23.53 -0.47
C SER A 153 -19.09 23.80 0.19
N PRO A 154 -19.38 25.00 0.72
CA PRO A 154 -20.70 25.30 1.26
C PRO A 154 -21.80 25.04 0.23
N GLY A 155 -22.65 24.04 0.51
CA GLY A 155 -23.80 23.67 -0.33
C GLY A 155 -23.52 22.78 -1.54
N LEU A 156 -22.24 22.44 -1.82
CA LEU A 156 -21.86 21.59 -2.93
C LEU A 156 -20.95 20.45 -2.45
N ALA A 157 -21.16 19.26 -3.00
CA ALA A 157 -20.27 18.11 -2.77
C ALA A 157 -20.30 17.18 -3.97
N SER A 158 -19.16 16.59 -4.27
CA SER A 158 -19.02 15.57 -5.31
C SER A 158 -17.90 14.59 -4.96
N GLU A 159 -18.03 13.34 -5.37
CA GLU A 159 -16.99 12.32 -5.15
C GLU A 159 -16.91 11.31 -6.29
N LYS A 160 -15.70 10.84 -6.54
CA LYS A 160 -15.38 9.71 -7.42
C LYS A 160 -14.83 8.57 -6.59
N THR A 161 -15.42 7.41 -6.72
CA THR A 161 -14.92 6.17 -6.10
C THR A 161 -14.48 5.18 -7.16
N ASN A 162 -13.48 4.38 -6.85
CA ASN A 162 -13.04 3.31 -7.73
C ASN A 162 -12.43 2.15 -6.92
N VAL A 163 -12.89 0.95 -7.21
CA VAL A 163 -12.26 -0.29 -6.72
C VAL A 163 -11.65 -1.01 -7.90
N GLY A 164 -10.37 -1.31 -7.82
CA GLY A 164 -9.65 -1.91 -8.93
C GLY A 164 -8.58 -2.91 -8.49
N PHE A 165 -8.31 -3.88 -9.37
CA PHE A 165 -7.23 -4.84 -9.22
C PHE A 165 -5.96 -4.30 -9.89
N VAL A 166 -4.82 -4.39 -9.18
CA VAL A 166 -3.51 -3.95 -9.66
C VAL A 166 -2.47 -5.05 -9.42
N PRO A 167 -1.97 -5.73 -10.46
CA PRO A 167 -0.84 -6.64 -10.31
C PRO A 167 0.45 -5.84 -10.11
N LEU A 168 1.34 -6.33 -9.24
CA LEU A 168 2.61 -5.66 -8.94
C LEU A 168 3.72 -6.72 -8.84
N ILE A 169 4.96 -6.29 -9.10
CA ILE A 169 6.17 -7.05 -8.80
C ILE A 169 6.59 -6.70 -7.38
N ASN A 170 6.70 -7.71 -6.52
CA ASN A 170 7.26 -7.57 -5.19
C ASN A 170 8.75 -7.79 -5.20
N PHE A 171 9.49 -7.01 -4.41
CA PHE A 171 10.91 -7.19 -4.18
C PHE A 171 11.26 -6.90 -2.73
N ARG A 172 12.26 -7.64 -2.22
CA ARG A 172 12.80 -7.43 -0.88
C ARG A 172 14.30 -7.70 -0.88
N LEU A 173 15.06 -6.75 -0.38
CA LEU A 173 16.49 -6.88 -0.10
C LEU A 173 16.71 -6.56 1.38
N LEU A 174 17.30 -7.50 2.11
CA LEU A 174 17.74 -7.30 3.49
C LEU A 174 19.24 -7.50 3.54
N TRP A 175 19.97 -6.48 3.95
CA TRP A 175 21.40 -6.52 4.17
C TRP A 175 21.69 -6.39 5.66
N ASN A 176 22.09 -7.48 6.31
CA ASN A 176 22.53 -7.48 7.70
C ASN A 176 24.00 -7.03 7.75
N ILE A 177 24.25 -5.89 8.36
CA ILE A 177 25.59 -5.30 8.53
C ILE A 177 26.32 -6.02 9.65
N ASP A 178 25.60 -6.35 10.72
CA ASP A 178 26.04 -7.18 11.84
C ASP A 178 24.89 -8.09 12.33
N ASP A 179 25.04 -8.71 13.50
CA ASP A 179 24.06 -9.64 14.07
C ASP A 179 22.73 -8.99 14.44
N ASN A 180 22.72 -7.69 14.69
CA ASN A 180 21.56 -6.96 15.13
C ASN A 180 21.09 -5.89 14.14
N PHE A 181 22.02 -5.23 13.45
CA PHE A 181 21.73 -4.09 12.58
C PHE A 181 21.72 -4.46 11.10
N GLY A 182 20.74 -3.94 10.36
CA GLY A 182 20.63 -4.16 8.92
C GLY A 182 19.94 -3.01 8.18
N LEU A 183 19.95 -3.10 6.86
CA LEU A 183 19.23 -2.23 5.93
C LEU A 183 18.23 -3.05 5.15
N LEU A 184 17.03 -2.53 5.02
CA LEU A 184 15.91 -3.13 4.30
C LEU A 184 15.48 -2.24 3.14
N LEU A 185 15.37 -2.83 1.96
CA LEU A 185 14.58 -2.31 0.84
C LEU A 185 13.44 -3.31 0.60
N ASP A 186 12.18 -2.86 0.72
CA ASP A 186 10.99 -3.70 0.55
C ASP A 186 9.95 -2.92 -0.25
N GLY A 187 9.37 -3.53 -1.27
CA GLY A 187 8.39 -2.81 -2.07
C GLY A 187 7.63 -3.65 -3.07
N ASP A 188 6.65 -2.98 -3.65
CA ASP A 188 5.86 -3.44 -4.78
C ASP A 188 5.87 -2.34 -5.86
N ALA A 189 6.14 -2.69 -7.12
CA ALA A 189 6.13 -1.72 -8.22
C ALA A 189 5.70 -2.36 -9.53
N LEU A 190 4.99 -1.59 -10.35
CA LEU A 190 4.74 -1.89 -11.75
C LEU A 190 4.39 -0.61 -12.50
N ALA A 191 4.95 -0.46 -13.71
CA ALA A 191 4.55 0.55 -14.68
C ALA A 191 4.01 -0.14 -15.94
N ALA A 192 2.87 0.35 -16.43
CA ALA A 192 2.20 -0.14 -17.63
C ALA A 192 1.59 1.06 -18.39
N PRO A 193 1.16 0.90 -19.65
CA PRO A 193 0.51 1.98 -20.38
C PRO A 193 -0.72 2.58 -19.68
N GLN A 194 -1.43 1.79 -18.87
CA GLN A 194 -2.63 2.21 -18.13
C GLN A 194 -2.32 3.03 -16.87
N GLY A 195 -1.06 3.10 -16.45
CA GLY A 195 -0.63 3.80 -15.27
C GLY A 195 0.53 3.12 -14.55
N ARG A 196 0.93 3.68 -13.43
CA ARG A 196 2.00 3.14 -12.58
C ARG A 196 1.58 3.06 -11.14
N ALA A 197 2.23 2.17 -10.40
CA ALA A 197 2.02 2.05 -8.96
C ALA A 197 3.31 1.57 -8.30
N GLU A 198 3.79 2.33 -7.35
CA GLU A 198 5.02 2.08 -6.61
C GLU A 198 4.76 2.27 -5.11
N ASP A 199 5.25 1.35 -4.31
CA ASP A 199 5.19 1.40 -2.84
C ASP A 199 6.49 0.83 -2.30
N VAL A 200 7.44 1.71 -1.96
CA VAL A 200 8.83 1.33 -1.68
C VAL A 200 9.25 1.89 -0.33
N LEU A 201 9.75 1.02 0.55
CA LEU A 201 10.35 1.32 1.84
C LEU A 201 11.86 1.12 1.80
N ILE A 202 12.61 2.10 2.29
CA ILE A 202 14.01 1.97 2.70
C ILE A 202 14.05 2.21 4.20
N ALA A 203 14.63 1.27 4.96
CA ALA A 203 14.67 1.35 6.42
C ALA A 203 15.95 0.76 7.01
N ALA A 204 16.39 1.33 8.12
CA ALA A 204 17.29 0.67 9.05
C ALA A 204 16.48 -0.31 9.90
N THR A 205 17.03 -1.49 10.14
CA THR A 205 16.42 -2.54 10.97
C THR A 205 17.32 -2.85 12.16
N TYR A 206 16.69 -3.16 13.29
CA TYR A 206 17.40 -3.61 14.48
C TYR A 206 16.71 -4.82 15.09
N LYS A 207 17.46 -5.90 15.27
CA LYS A 207 17.00 -7.15 15.89
C LYS A 207 17.14 -7.02 17.41
N LEU A 208 16.03 -7.04 18.12
CA LEU A 208 16.01 -6.98 19.58
C LEU A 208 16.13 -8.37 20.21
N SER A 209 15.56 -9.39 19.56
CA SER A 209 15.67 -10.80 19.92
C SER A 209 15.43 -11.68 18.69
N ASP A 210 15.48 -13.00 18.81
CA ASP A 210 15.28 -13.91 17.69
C ASP A 210 13.89 -13.80 17.04
N GLY A 211 12.87 -13.42 17.82
CA GLY A 211 11.51 -13.23 17.30
C GLY A 211 11.09 -11.77 17.14
N PHE A 212 11.85 -10.78 17.65
CA PHE A 212 11.41 -9.41 17.72
C PHE A 212 12.38 -8.43 17.08
N GLY A 213 11.90 -7.66 16.11
CA GLY A 213 12.67 -6.64 15.42
C GLY A 213 11.92 -5.32 15.33
N ILE A 214 12.68 -4.25 15.22
CA ILE A 214 12.17 -2.89 14.95
C ILE A 214 12.83 -2.34 13.70
N ARG A 215 12.19 -1.35 13.10
CA ARG A 215 12.75 -0.59 11.99
C ARG A 215 12.31 0.86 12.01
N ALA A 216 13.12 1.72 11.40
CA ALA A 216 12.77 3.11 11.11
C ALA A 216 13.24 3.43 9.69
N GLY A 217 12.45 4.17 8.94
CA GLY A 217 12.77 4.43 7.55
C GLY A 217 11.85 5.41 6.85
N TYR A 218 12.02 5.46 5.56
CA TYR A 218 11.28 6.30 4.65
C TYR A 218 10.59 5.44 3.58
N ARG A 219 9.29 5.70 3.39
CA ARG A 219 8.50 5.04 2.37
C ARG A 219 7.95 6.06 1.38
N ILE A 220 7.91 5.69 0.14
CA ILE A 220 7.12 6.36 -0.89
C ILE A 220 5.95 5.48 -1.30
N LEU A 221 4.79 6.10 -1.54
CA LEU A 221 3.67 5.53 -2.27
C LEU A 221 3.40 6.48 -3.43
N GLU A 222 3.65 6.01 -4.64
CA GLU A 222 3.53 6.80 -5.87
C GLU A 222 2.69 6.03 -6.88
N GLY A 223 1.94 6.77 -7.67
CA GLY A 223 1.23 6.17 -8.79
C GLY A 223 0.15 7.05 -9.33
N GLY A 224 -0.46 6.55 -10.40
CA GLY A 224 -1.53 7.25 -11.08
C GLY A 224 -1.97 6.58 -12.34
N ALA A 225 -3.02 7.17 -12.93
CA ALA A 225 -3.56 6.81 -14.23
C ALA A 225 -3.97 8.06 -14.99
N ASP A 226 -3.91 7.97 -16.31
CA ASP A 226 -4.37 9.00 -17.25
C ASP A 226 -5.25 8.31 -18.30
N ASN A 227 -6.55 8.57 -18.24
CA ASN A 227 -7.54 8.10 -19.20
C ASN A 227 -8.74 9.04 -19.23
N ASP A 228 -9.73 8.79 -20.09
CA ASP A 228 -10.89 9.68 -20.26
C ASP A 228 -11.73 9.84 -18.98
N GLU A 229 -11.77 8.83 -18.12
CA GLU A 229 -12.55 8.88 -16.89
C GLU A 229 -11.81 9.61 -15.76
N VAL A 230 -10.47 9.39 -15.66
CA VAL A 230 -9.68 9.89 -14.55
C VAL A 230 -8.25 10.23 -14.97
N TYR A 231 -7.81 11.43 -14.63
CA TYR A 231 -6.41 11.80 -14.50
C TYR A 231 -6.13 12.00 -13.02
N ASN A 232 -5.29 11.14 -12.45
CA ASN A 232 -4.79 11.32 -11.09
C ASN A 232 -3.38 10.78 -10.98
N PHE A 233 -2.44 11.60 -10.55
CA PHE A 233 -1.09 11.21 -10.14
C PHE A 233 -0.81 11.73 -8.76
N SER A 234 -0.36 10.85 -7.88
CA SER A 234 -0.11 11.15 -6.47
C SER A 234 1.22 10.59 -6.00
N LEU A 235 1.88 11.34 -5.12
CA LEU A 235 3.08 10.93 -4.39
C LEU A 235 2.87 11.22 -2.92
N PHE A 236 2.98 10.20 -2.09
CA PHE A 236 2.95 10.29 -0.63
C PHE A 236 4.29 9.84 -0.06
N ASN A 237 4.78 10.62 0.89
CA ASN A 237 6.04 10.41 1.58
C ASN A 237 5.75 10.03 3.03
N TYR A 238 6.36 8.98 3.53
CA TYR A 238 6.09 8.47 4.87
C TYR A 238 7.38 8.48 5.71
N ALA A 239 7.33 9.10 6.87
CA ALA A 239 8.26 8.83 7.95
C ALA A 239 7.73 7.63 8.72
N SER A 240 8.42 6.50 8.64
CA SER A 240 7.91 5.19 9.04
C SER A 240 8.71 4.59 10.18
N VAL A 241 8.00 4.05 11.16
CA VAL A 241 8.54 3.11 12.16
C VAL A 241 7.76 1.82 12.11
N GLY A 242 8.40 0.71 12.42
CA GLY A 242 7.75 -0.60 12.37
C GLY A 242 8.30 -1.57 13.39
N ILE A 243 7.47 -2.56 13.70
CA ILE A 243 7.75 -3.66 14.60
C ILE A 243 7.43 -4.95 13.87
N THR A 244 8.31 -5.92 13.95
CA THR A 244 8.07 -7.26 13.41
C THR A 244 8.19 -8.28 14.54
N TYR A 245 7.21 -9.16 14.64
CA TYR A 245 7.26 -10.32 15.53
C TYR A 245 7.14 -11.60 14.72
N THR A 246 8.03 -12.55 14.99
CA THR A 246 8.11 -13.84 14.32
C THR A 246 7.93 -14.96 15.36
N PHE A 247 7.02 -15.89 15.06
CA PHE A 247 6.64 -16.99 15.92
C PHE A 247 7.51 -18.21 15.65
#